data_742f0448f0a6d296e757ddb7e533c82e
#
_entry.id   742f0448f0a6d296e757ddb7e533c82e
#
_cell.length_a   1.000
_cell.length_b   1.000
_cell.length_c   1.000
_cell.angle_alpha   90.00
_cell.angle_beta   90.00
_cell.angle_gamma   90.00
#
_symmetry.space_group_name_H-M   'P 1'
#
loop_
_entity.id
_entity.type
_entity.pdbx_description
1 polymer ?
#
loop_
_entity_poly.entity_id
_entity_poly.type
_entity_poly.pdbx_seq_one_letter_code
_entity_poly.pdbx_strand_id
1 'polypeptide(L)'
;FEFVILDVLNPNYEKIDSEKLEKLVKENAVALDIRLDNQWKKTGVIKGSFQETAFDINGKFNVYLMDKIRALAGAESQEIELIFISHDGKTAEILGNAFAEDLGFTNVYVLDGGIQSWIDSNKPLEKYN
;
A
#
# COMPACT_ATOMS: atom_id res chain seq x y z
N PHE A 1 10.52 1.17 -27.57
CA PHE A 1 11.66 1.75 -26.85
C PHE A 1 11.26 2.97 -26.02
N GLU A 2 10.53 3.92 -26.62
CA GLU A 2 10.04 5.09 -25.92
C GLU A 2 9.07 4.74 -24.78
N PHE A 3 8.29 3.69 -24.95
CA PHE A 3 7.37 3.23 -23.92
C PHE A 3 8.10 2.82 -22.65
N VAL A 4 9.23 2.14 -22.77
CA VAL A 4 10.02 1.72 -21.61
C VAL A 4 10.51 2.94 -20.84
N ILE A 5 10.96 3.97 -21.54
CA ILE A 5 11.41 5.21 -20.91
C ILE A 5 10.25 5.92 -20.22
N LEU A 6 9.08 5.98 -20.88
CA LEU A 6 7.89 6.61 -20.31
C LEU A 6 7.43 5.87 -19.04
N ASP A 7 7.44 4.54 -19.06
CA ASP A 7 7.05 3.75 -17.89
C ASP A 7 7.97 3.99 -16.69
N VAL A 8 9.27 4.19 -16.94
CA VAL A 8 10.22 4.49 -15.88
C VAL A 8 9.99 5.90 -15.32
N LEU A 9 9.70 6.87 -16.19
CA LEU A 9 9.53 8.27 -15.80
C LEU A 9 8.12 8.58 -15.27
N ASN A 10 7.12 7.80 -15.72
CA ASN A 10 5.72 8.05 -15.37
C ASN A 10 5.07 6.75 -14.88
N PRO A 11 5.35 6.37 -13.63
CA PRO A 11 4.76 5.14 -13.08
C PRO A 11 3.23 5.26 -13.05
N ASN A 12 2.53 4.13 -13.20
CA ASN A 12 1.08 4.09 -13.19
C ASN A 12 0.49 4.05 -11.77
N TYR A 13 1.33 4.13 -10.75
CA TYR A 13 0.87 4.33 -9.38
C TYR A 13 1.21 5.76 -8.95
N GLU A 14 0.47 6.27 -7.98
CA GLU A 14 0.67 7.62 -7.47
C GLU A 14 1.23 7.58 -6.05
N LYS A 15 2.28 8.35 -5.79
CA LYS A 15 2.78 8.56 -4.43
C LYS A 15 1.93 9.62 -3.77
N ILE A 16 1.44 9.34 -2.57
CA ILE A 16 0.58 10.26 -1.83
C ILE A 16 1.16 10.52 -0.44
N ASP A 17 0.82 11.68 0.11
CA ASP A 17 1.20 12.02 1.47
C ASP A 17 0.17 11.51 2.48
N SER A 18 0.45 11.73 3.77
CA SER A 18 -0.41 11.26 4.86
C SER A 18 -1.79 11.92 4.83
N GLU A 19 -1.88 13.19 4.44
CA GLU A 19 -3.16 13.90 4.33
C GLU A 19 -4.05 13.28 3.28
N LYS A 20 -3.47 13.00 2.12
CA LYS A 20 -4.20 12.38 1.01
C LYS A 20 -4.65 10.97 1.38
N LEU A 21 -3.81 10.21 2.07
CA LEU A 21 -4.18 8.87 2.53
C LEU A 21 -5.39 8.93 3.44
N GLU A 22 -5.40 9.83 4.42
CA GLU A 22 -6.55 10.00 5.31
C GLU A 22 -7.82 10.28 4.54
N LYS A 23 -7.75 11.18 3.57
CA LYS A 23 -8.89 11.55 2.74
C LYS A 23 -9.42 10.34 1.97
N LEU A 24 -8.52 9.61 1.31
CA LEU A 24 -8.90 8.44 0.51
C LEU A 24 -9.53 7.34 1.36
N VAL A 25 -9.00 7.09 2.56
CA VAL A 25 -9.56 6.09 3.46
C VAL A 25 -10.98 6.48 3.90
N LYS A 26 -11.20 7.77 4.18
CA LYS A 26 -12.55 8.27 4.50
C LYS A 26 -13.52 8.09 3.34
N GLU A 27 -13.01 8.05 2.12
CA GLU A 27 -13.79 7.85 0.91
C GLU A 27 -13.82 6.38 0.47
N ASN A 28 -13.51 5.47 1.40
CA ASN A 28 -13.58 4.02 1.24
C ASN A 28 -12.46 3.38 0.40
N ALA A 29 -11.34 4.05 0.21
CA ALA A 29 -10.16 3.42 -0.39
C ALA A 29 -9.66 2.31 0.53
N VAL A 30 -9.07 1.27 -0.06
CA VAL A 30 -8.50 0.14 0.68
C VAL A 30 -7.03 0.41 0.93
N ALA A 31 -6.67 0.66 2.19
CA ALA A 31 -5.28 0.86 2.59
C ALA A 31 -4.75 -0.43 3.21
N LEU A 32 -3.68 -0.96 2.63
CA LEU A 32 -3.03 -2.20 3.07
C LEU A 32 -1.67 -1.93 3.67
N ASP A 33 -1.52 -2.23 4.94
CA ASP A 33 -0.23 -2.18 5.61
C ASP A 33 0.45 -3.52 5.40
N ILE A 34 1.47 -3.53 4.54
CA ILE A 34 2.13 -4.74 4.06
C ILE A 34 3.38 -5.11 4.85
N ARG A 35 3.61 -4.47 5.98
CA ARG A 35 4.77 -4.71 6.84
C ARG A 35 4.67 -6.05 7.55
N LEU A 36 5.65 -6.35 8.39
CA LEU A 36 5.68 -7.55 9.22
C LEU A 36 4.86 -7.36 10.51
N ASP A 37 4.37 -8.45 11.04
CA ASP A 37 3.57 -8.45 12.28
C ASP A 37 4.29 -7.76 13.44
N ASN A 38 5.60 -8.00 13.60
CA ASN A 38 6.37 -7.36 14.66
C ASN A 38 6.47 -5.84 14.49
N GLN A 39 6.41 -5.36 13.26
CA GLN A 39 6.41 -3.92 12.98
C GLN A 39 5.06 -3.29 13.36
N TRP A 40 3.94 -3.96 13.06
CA TRP A 40 2.62 -3.52 13.47
C TRP A 40 2.51 -3.43 15.00
N LYS A 41 3.04 -4.43 15.69
CA LYS A 41 3.01 -4.46 17.16
C LYS A 41 3.88 -3.39 17.78
N LYS A 42 4.99 -3.06 17.13
CA LYS A 42 5.94 -2.06 17.63
C LYS A 42 5.42 -0.64 17.49
N THR A 43 4.91 -0.28 16.33
CA THR A 43 4.49 1.11 16.04
C THR A 43 3.01 1.35 16.18
N GLY A 44 2.19 0.32 16.03
CA GLY A 44 0.77 0.47 15.78
C GLY A 44 0.50 0.59 14.29
N VAL A 45 -0.76 0.80 13.95
CA VAL A 45 -1.24 0.84 12.56
C VAL A 45 -2.14 2.06 12.33
N ILE A 46 -2.30 2.43 11.08
CA ILE A 46 -3.18 3.54 10.71
C ILE A 46 -4.63 3.09 10.81
N LYS A 47 -5.45 3.89 11.47
CA LYS A 47 -6.89 3.61 11.60
C LYS A 47 -7.52 3.47 10.22
N GLY A 48 -8.29 2.40 10.04
CA GLY A 48 -8.94 2.11 8.77
C GLY A 48 -8.09 1.31 7.80
N SER A 49 -6.83 1.06 8.12
CA SER A 49 -5.99 0.20 7.29
C SER A 49 -6.21 -1.27 7.63
N PHE A 50 -5.91 -2.11 6.64
CA PHE A 50 -5.91 -3.56 6.80
C PHE A 50 -4.47 -4.05 6.84
N GLN A 51 -4.20 -5.13 7.54
CA GLN A 51 -2.85 -5.68 7.70
C GLN A 51 -2.74 -7.01 6.97
N GLU A 52 -1.82 -7.08 6.01
CA GLU A 52 -1.49 -8.30 5.31
C GLU A 52 -0.05 -8.19 4.80
N THR A 53 0.86 -8.95 5.41
CA THR A 53 2.28 -8.91 5.05
C THR A 53 2.47 -9.31 3.59
N ALA A 54 3.24 -8.51 2.84
CA ALA A 54 3.52 -8.83 1.44
C ALA A 54 4.70 -9.78 1.27
N PHE A 55 5.78 -9.54 2.02
CA PHE A 55 6.98 -10.37 1.97
C PHE A 55 7.39 -10.77 3.38
N ASP A 56 7.72 -12.05 3.56
CA ASP A 56 8.20 -12.53 4.87
C ASP A 56 9.64 -12.05 5.13
N ILE A 57 10.19 -12.41 6.29
CA ILE A 57 11.53 -11.97 6.68
C ILE A 57 12.61 -12.47 5.72
N ASN A 58 12.33 -13.52 4.97
CA ASN A 58 13.26 -14.08 3.98
C ASN A 58 13.00 -13.50 2.57
N GLY A 59 12.08 -12.56 2.45
CA GLY A 59 11.74 -11.93 1.17
C GLY A 59 10.79 -12.74 0.29
N LYS A 60 10.17 -13.79 0.85
CA LYS A 60 9.23 -14.61 0.09
C LYS A 60 7.88 -13.93 0.03
N PHE A 61 7.32 -13.84 -1.17
CA PHE A 61 6.01 -13.20 -1.38
C PHE A 61 4.87 -14.02 -0.76
N ASN A 62 3.97 -13.32 -0.09
CA ASN A 62 2.77 -13.91 0.49
C ASN A 62 1.68 -14.04 -0.59
N VAL A 63 1.46 -15.27 -1.06
CA VAL A 63 0.48 -15.53 -2.13
C VAL A 63 -0.97 -15.24 -1.69
N TYR A 64 -1.23 -15.18 -0.39
CA TYR A 64 -2.57 -14.88 0.13
C TYR A 64 -2.91 -13.40 0.07
N LEU A 65 -1.94 -12.53 -0.25
CA LEU A 65 -2.19 -11.10 -0.40
C LEU A 65 -3.26 -10.82 -1.47
N MET A 66 -3.19 -11.54 -2.58
CA MET A 66 -4.19 -11.40 -3.65
C MET A 66 -5.59 -11.80 -3.19
N ASP A 67 -5.68 -12.88 -2.39
CA ASP A 67 -6.97 -13.32 -1.86
C ASP A 67 -7.56 -12.27 -0.93
N LYS A 68 -6.71 -11.65 -0.11
CA LYS A 68 -7.13 -10.57 0.79
C LYS A 68 -7.67 -9.37 0.01
N ILE A 69 -6.97 -8.98 -1.03
CA ILE A 69 -7.39 -7.85 -1.87
C ILE A 69 -8.72 -8.16 -2.56
N ARG A 70 -8.88 -9.36 -3.10
CA ARG A 70 -10.13 -9.76 -3.73
C ARG A 70 -11.29 -9.76 -2.73
N ALA A 71 -11.04 -10.25 -1.52
CA ALA A 71 -12.07 -10.26 -0.47
C ALA A 71 -12.51 -8.84 -0.08
N LEU A 72 -11.58 -7.90 -0.04
CA LEU A 72 -11.87 -6.51 0.31
C LEU A 72 -12.52 -5.75 -0.85
N ALA A 73 -12.16 -6.07 -2.08
CA ALA A 73 -12.59 -5.33 -3.27
C ALA A 73 -13.88 -5.85 -3.89
N GLY A 74 -14.17 -7.12 -3.71
CA GLY A 74 -15.34 -7.73 -4.33
C GLY A 74 -15.20 -7.85 -5.85
N ALA A 75 -16.31 -7.68 -6.56
CA ALA A 75 -16.39 -7.90 -8.00
C ALA A 75 -15.59 -6.87 -8.83
N GLU A 76 -15.28 -5.70 -8.24
CA GLU A 76 -14.62 -4.61 -8.94
C GLU A 76 -13.16 -4.48 -8.53
N SER A 77 -12.48 -5.60 -8.31
CA SER A 77 -11.16 -5.65 -7.72
C SER A 77 -10.11 -4.77 -8.41
N GLN A 78 -10.13 -4.69 -9.74
CA GLN A 78 -9.12 -3.91 -10.47
C GLN A 78 -9.39 -2.40 -10.49
N GLU A 79 -10.59 -1.97 -10.13
CA GLU A 79 -10.98 -0.56 -10.13
C GLU A 79 -10.99 0.09 -8.76
N ILE A 80 -10.78 -0.68 -7.70
CA ILE A 80 -10.75 -0.12 -6.35
C ILE A 80 -9.55 0.80 -6.18
N GLU A 81 -9.71 1.77 -5.29
CA GLU A 81 -8.59 2.59 -4.87
C GLU A 81 -7.79 1.81 -3.83
N LEU A 82 -6.58 1.44 -4.20
CA LEU A 82 -5.72 0.57 -3.41
C LEU A 82 -4.46 1.32 -2.99
N ILE A 83 -4.22 1.41 -1.69
CA ILE A 83 -3.07 2.12 -1.13
C ILE A 83 -2.16 1.13 -0.42
N PHE A 84 -0.88 1.10 -0.79
CA PHE A 84 0.11 0.28 -0.10
C PHE A 84 0.89 1.11 0.91
N ILE A 85 1.03 0.58 2.11
CA ILE A 85 1.77 1.19 3.21
C ILE A 85 2.91 0.25 3.61
N SER A 86 4.15 0.72 3.53
CA SER A 86 5.32 -0.02 3.99
C SER A 86 6.09 0.81 5.02
N HIS A 87 7.26 0.34 5.46
CA HIS A 87 8.04 1.03 6.48
C HIS A 87 8.51 2.42 6.00
N ASP A 88 9.14 2.47 4.83
CA ASP A 88 9.71 3.71 4.27
C ASP A 88 9.22 4.03 2.85
N GLY A 89 8.29 3.26 2.35
CA GLY A 89 7.71 3.44 1.03
C GLY A 89 8.34 2.60 -0.07
N LYS A 90 9.53 2.04 0.14
CA LYS A 90 10.25 1.34 -0.93
C LYS A 90 9.57 0.04 -1.36
N THR A 91 9.21 -0.81 -0.41
CA THR A 91 8.49 -2.05 -0.73
C THR A 91 7.12 -1.76 -1.32
N ALA A 92 6.45 -0.73 -0.80
CA ALA A 92 5.15 -0.32 -1.33
C ALA A 92 5.25 0.12 -2.79
N GLU A 93 6.33 0.81 -3.19
CA GLU A 93 6.53 1.21 -4.58
C GLU A 93 6.71 0.00 -5.50
N ILE A 94 7.45 -1.01 -5.04
CA ILE A 94 7.63 -2.25 -5.81
C ILE A 94 6.28 -2.92 -6.06
N LEU A 95 5.46 -3.05 -5.02
CA LEU A 95 4.13 -3.63 -5.14
C LEU A 95 3.20 -2.75 -5.97
N GLY A 96 3.24 -1.45 -5.76
CA GLY A 96 2.42 -0.50 -6.49
C GLY A 96 2.66 -0.60 -7.98
N ASN A 97 3.92 -0.68 -8.37
CA ASN A 97 4.29 -0.84 -9.77
C ASN A 97 3.77 -2.18 -10.33
N ALA A 98 3.98 -3.28 -9.60
CA ALA A 98 3.53 -4.59 -10.05
C ALA A 98 2.01 -4.65 -10.21
N PHE A 99 1.27 -4.10 -9.26
CA PHE A 99 -0.20 -4.11 -9.32
C PHE A 99 -0.73 -3.24 -10.46
N ALA A 100 -0.13 -2.06 -10.67
CA ALA A 100 -0.56 -1.15 -11.72
C ALA A 100 -0.18 -1.66 -13.12
N GLU A 101 1.07 -2.11 -13.28
CA GLU A 101 1.60 -2.49 -14.60
C GLU A 101 1.25 -3.92 -14.98
N ASP A 102 1.46 -4.88 -14.06
CA ASP A 102 1.34 -6.30 -14.39
C ASP A 102 -0.05 -6.87 -14.14
N LEU A 103 -0.75 -6.34 -13.14
CA LEU A 103 -2.05 -6.88 -12.72
C LEU A 103 -3.25 -6.02 -13.14
N GLY A 104 -2.99 -4.90 -13.78
CA GLY A 104 -4.03 -4.07 -14.38
C GLY A 104 -4.90 -3.27 -13.40
N PHE A 105 -4.44 -3.04 -12.18
CA PHE A 105 -5.15 -2.18 -11.24
C PHE A 105 -5.00 -0.72 -11.69
N THR A 106 -6.12 0.01 -11.74
CA THR A 106 -6.14 1.35 -12.34
C THR A 106 -6.00 2.49 -11.33
N ASN A 107 -6.20 2.22 -10.05
CA ASN A 107 -6.18 3.25 -8.99
C ASN A 107 -5.26 2.84 -7.85
N VAL A 108 -3.96 2.78 -8.14
CA VAL A 108 -2.95 2.34 -7.17
C VAL A 108 -2.20 3.52 -6.59
N TYR A 109 -2.12 3.55 -5.27
CA TYR A 109 -1.42 4.59 -4.51
C TYR A 109 -0.39 3.96 -3.58
N VAL A 110 0.63 4.74 -3.26
CA VAL A 110 1.69 4.35 -2.33
C VAL A 110 1.88 5.50 -1.34
N LEU A 111 1.91 5.18 -0.05
CA LEU A 111 2.22 6.21 0.95
C LEU A 111 3.70 6.56 0.85
N ASP A 112 3.98 7.76 0.37
CA ASP A 112 5.34 8.26 0.18
C ASP A 112 6.04 8.36 1.53
N GLY A 113 7.23 7.77 1.63
CA GLY A 113 7.97 7.70 2.89
C GLY A 113 7.42 6.68 3.88
N GLY A 114 6.34 6.00 3.56
CA GLY A 114 5.77 4.92 4.38
C GLY A 114 5.26 5.36 5.73
N ILE A 115 5.18 4.39 6.65
CA ILE A 115 4.70 4.64 8.01
C ILE A 115 5.57 5.67 8.73
N GLN A 116 6.85 5.76 8.37
CA GLN A 116 7.76 6.73 8.97
C GLN A 116 7.31 8.17 8.68
N SER A 117 6.86 8.44 7.46
CA SER A 117 6.36 9.79 7.14
C SER A 117 5.08 10.12 7.88
N TRP A 118 4.23 9.12 8.13
CA TRP A 118 3.03 9.29 8.93
C TRP A 118 3.38 9.68 10.36
N ILE A 119 4.34 8.97 10.95
CA ILE A 119 4.85 9.26 12.30
C ILE A 119 5.47 10.66 12.36
N ASP A 120 6.29 11.01 11.38
CA ASP A 120 6.97 12.30 11.31
C ASP A 120 5.99 13.46 11.15
N SER A 121 4.80 13.19 10.61
CA SER A 121 3.72 14.16 10.48
C SER A 121 2.87 14.28 11.76
N ASN A 122 3.27 13.60 12.83
CA ASN A 122 2.56 13.59 14.12
C ASN A 122 1.14 13.08 14.03
N LYS A 123 0.87 12.18 13.09
CA LYS A 123 -0.45 11.57 12.98
C LYS A 123 -0.57 10.33 13.87
N PRO A 124 -1.76 10.07 14.42
CA PRO A 124 -1.95 9.00 15.41
C PRO A 124 -1.93 7.61 14.78
N LEU A 125 -1.48 6.65 15.58
CA LEU A 125 -1.51 5.23 15.23
C LEU A 125 -2.33 4.49 16.30
N GLU A 126 -3.05 3.47 15.87
CA GLU A 126 -3.79 2.59 16.76
C GLU A 126 -2.90 1.43 17.17
N LYS A 127 -3.05 1.01 18.44
CA LYS A 127 -2.33 -0.15 18.93
C LYS A 127 -2.78 -1.40 18.18
N TYR A 128 -1.82 -2.22 17.79
CA TYR A 128 -2.08 -3.50 17.15
C TYR A 128 -1.73 -4.64 18.11
N ASN A 129 -2.67 -5.54 18.34
CA ASN A 129 -2.48 -6.66 19.27
C ASN A 129 -2.29 -7.97 18.53
#